data_7e21c447a9e635d6ce51c037cb090929
#
_entry.id   7e21c447a9e635d6ce51c037cb090929
#
_cell.length_a   1.000
_cell.length_b   1.000
_cell.length_c   1.000
_cell.angle_alpha   90.00
_cell.angle_beta   90.00
_cell.angle_gamma   90.00
#
_symmetry.space_group_name_H-M   'P 1'
#
loop_
_entity.id
_entity.type
_entity.pdbx_description
1 polymer ?
#
loop_
_entity_poly.entity_id
_entity_poly.type
_entity_poly.pdbx_seq_one_letter_code
_entity_poly.pdbx_strand_id
1 'polypeptide(L)'
;MIIRPTTEVDLERVVAVTVDEPVGWIEADRYVDELGQGMYRPEWTWIAEEDDRVVARALWWGQASSTHPIALDCLHVDGSVTDPSALATALLSAGLGAFASRGASRLPLYNLTLRPDWRSDPAAAGALAWRRTAALAAGLTDEVERLRLEWRPEAGVPRSRGRLTFTQATDEEFLEVFRRIAEGSLDGETRRNLAIRGPEATAREEMDFYLSCPGKRDWWRLARTPEGEIAGLAVPSATPYNRNVGYLGVVPEFRGRGYVDDVLAEITRVQAESGAELITATTDTGNAPMAAAFARAGYRTTEIRMIYSAPVS
;
A
#
# COMPACT_ATOMS: atom_id res chain seq x y z
N MET A 1 -29.98 -17.13 -0.97
CA MET A 1 -28.58 -16.62 -0.99
C MET A 1 -27.82 -17.13 0.23
N ILE A 2 -26.62 -17.71 0.04
CA ILE A 2 -25.76 -18.26 1.11
C ILE A 2 -24.41 -17.54 1.03
N ILE A 3 -23.93 -17.03 2.17
CA ILE A 3 -22.60 -16.40 2.30
C ILE A 3 -21.74 -17.33 3.15
N ARG A 4 -20.58 -17.73 2.62
CA ARG A 4 -19.67 -18.67 3.27
C ARG A 4 -18.23 -18.53 2.80
N PRO A 5 -17.23 -18.99 3.58
CA PRO A 5 -15.89 -19.22 3.04
C PRO A 5 -15.92 -20.34 2.00
N THR A 6 -14.93 -20.33 1.12
CA THR A 6 -14.78 -21.42 0.14
C THR A 6 -14.10 -22.65 0.75
N THR A 7 -14.14 -23.72 0.00
CA THR A 7 -13.39 -24.95 0.20
C THR A 7 -12.63 -25.28 -1.08
N GLU A 8 -11.79 -26.31 -1.07
CA GLU A 8 -11.01 -26.71 -2.26
C GLU A 8 -11.90 -27.03 -3.48
N VAL A 9 -13.12 -27.53 -3.26
CA VAL A 9 -14.06 -27.86 -4.35
C VAL A 9 -14.65 -26.62 -5.05
N ASP A 10 -14.54 -25.45 -4.46
CA ASP A 10 -15.04 -24.19 -5.01
C ASP A 10 -14.06 -23.52 -5.99
N LEU A 11 -12.81 -23.97 -6.06
CA LEU A 11 -11.74 -23.29 -6.80
C LEU A 11 -12.11 -22.98 -8.26
N GLU A 12 -12.61 -23.98 -8.99
CA GLU A 12 -12.99 -23.78 -10.38
C GLU A 12 -14.08 -22.72 -10.54
N ARG A 13 -15.05 -22.68 -9.61
CA ARG A 13 -16.14 -21.69 -9.61
C ARG A 13 -15.66 -20.28 -9.27
N VAL A 14 -14.70 -20.18 -8.34
CA VAL A 14 -14.08 -18.89 -7.97
C VAL A 14 -13.27 -18.33 -9.13
N VAL A 15 -12.48 -19.17 -9.81
CA VAL A 15 -11.62 -18.79 -10.93
C VAL A 15 -12.44 -18.44 -12.19
N ALA A 16 -13.56 -19.13 -12.41
CA ALA A 16 -14.42 -18.91 -13.58
C ALA A 16 -15.15 -17.55 -13.58
N VAL A 17 -15.21 -16.83 -12.47
CA VAL A 17 -15.84 -15.49 -12.43
C VAL A 17 -14.97 -14.50 -13.18
N THR A 18 -15.50 -13.92 -14.24
CA THR A 18 -14.86 -12.84 -14.98
C THR A 18 -15.28 -11.50 -14.38
N VAL A 19 -14.32 -10.60 -14.18
CA VAL A 19 -14.56 -9.24 -13.68
C VAL A 19 -14.32 -8.26 -14.81
N ASP A 20 -15.40 -7.66 -15.30
CA ASP A 20 -15.37 -6.61 -16.33
C ASP A 20 -15.73 -5.25 -15.68
N GLU A 21 -14.86 -4.81 -14.79
CA GLU A 21 -15.01 -3.53 -14.10
C GLU A 21 -13.67 -2.77 -14.10
N PRO A 22 -13.70 -1.43 -14.15
CA PRO A 22 -12.49 -0.59 -14.22
C PRO A 22 -11.79 -0.47 -12.85
N VAL A 23 -11.60 -1.60 -12.18
CA VAL A 23 -10.89 -1.73 -10.91
C VAL A 23 -9.80 -2.78 -11.03
N GLY A 24 -8.73 -2.66 -10.23
CA GLY A 24 -7.69 -3.67 -10.20
C GLY A 24 -8.24 -5.02 -9.72
N TRP A 25 -7.87 -6.06 -10.42
CA TRP A 25 -8.26 -7.44 -10.12
C TRP A 25 -7.07 -8.37 -10.28
N ILE A 26 -7.05 -9.46 -9.53
CA ILE A 26 -6.04 -10.50 -9.70
C ILE A 26 -6.42 -11.43 -10.85
N GLU A 27 -5.49 -11.67 -11.78
CA GLU A 27 -5.67 -12.65 -12.85
C GLU A 27 -5.78 -14.08 -12.29
N ALA A 28 -6.55 -14.91 -12.96
CA ALA A 28 -6.86 -16.28 -12.52
C ALA A 28 -5.59 -17.11 -12.26
N ASP A 29 -4.63 -17.08 -13.18
CA ASP A 29 -3.38 -17.84 -13.06
C ASP A 29 -2.58 -17.38 -11.83
N ARG A 30 -2.47 -16.08 -11.63
CA ARG A 30 -1.78 -15.51 -10.46
C ARG A 30 -2.49 -15.88 -9.15
N TYR A 31 -3.83 -15.86 -9.14
CA TYR A 31 -4.59 -16.28 -7.96
C TYR A 31 -4.32 -17.74 -7.61
N VAL A 32 -4.30 -18.65 -8.61
CA VAL A 32 -4.00 -20.08 -8.43
C VAL A 32 -2.58 -20.28 -7.92
N ASP A 33 -1.59 -19.58 -8.49
CA ASP A 33 -0.20 -19.66 -8.06
C ASP A 33 -0.02 -19.18 -6.61
N GLU A 34 -0.59 -18.05 -6.25
CA GLU A 34 -0.49 -17.48 -4.90
C GLU A 34 -1.32 -18.29 -3.88
N LEU A 35 -2.41 -18.94 -4.30
CA LEU A 35 -3.14 -19.93 -3.48
C LEU A 35 -2.25 -21.13 -3.18
N GLY A 36 -1.54 -21.67 -4.20
CA GLY A 36 -0.57 -22.75 -4.01
C GLY A 36 0.59 -22.40 -3.08
N GLN A 37 0.94 -21.11 -2.98
CA GLN A 37 1.96 -20.59 -2.07
C GLN A 37 1.40 -20.25 -0.66
N GLY A 38 0.08 -20.41 -0.44
CA GLY A 38 -0.59 -20.11 0.83
C GLY A 38 -0.80 -18.63 1.11
N MET A 39 -0.67 -17.76 0.09
CA MET A 39 -0.94 -16.32 0.20
C MET A 39 -2.43 -15.98 0.07
N TYR A 40 -3.18 -16.77 -0.71
CA TYR A 40 -4.62 -16.90 -0.59
C TYR A 40 -4.93 -18.26 0.02
N ARG A 41 -6.09 -18.39 0.66
CA ARG A 41 -6.54 -19.66 1.24
C ARG A 41 -8.05 -19.81 1.05
N PRO A 42 -8.57 -21.04 0.96
CA PRO A 42 -10.01 -21.26 0.86
C PRO A 42 -10.79 -20.56 1.97
N GLU A 43 -10.33 -20.65 3.21
CA GLU A 43 -10.97 -20.03 4.37
C GLU A 43 -10.82 -18.49 4.43
N TRP A 44 -9.99 -17.90 3.55
CA TRP A 44 -9.84 -16.47 3.34
C TRP A 44 -10.55 -15.98 2.07
N THR A 45 -11.05 -16.89 1.26
CA THR A 45 -11.86 -16.58 0.08
C THR A 45 -13.33 -16.78 0.43
N TRP A 46 -14.13 -15.73 0.31
CA TRP A 46 -15.54 -15.76 0.64
C TRP A 46 -16.39 -15.55 -0.60
N ILE A 47 -17.51 -16.26 -0.66
CA ILE A 47 -18.47 -16.16 -1.77
C ILE A 47 -19.88 -15.97 -1.24
N ALA A 48 -20.71 -15.32 -2.09
CA ALA A 48 -22.15 -15.37 -1.98
C ALA A 48 -22.69 -16.20 -3.14
N GLU A 49 -23.59 -17.13 -2.84
CA GLU A 49 -24.18 -18.07 -3.80
C GLU A 49 -25.70 -17.90 -3.84
N GLU A 50 -26.23 -17.93 -5.05
CA GLU A 50 -27.65 -17.98 -5.33
C GLU A 50 -27.88 -18.96 -6.50
N ASP A 51 -28.80 -19.91 -6.32
CA ASP A 51 -29.13 -20.94 -7.33
C ASP A 51 -27.87 -21.62 -7.95
N ASP A 52 -26.97 -22.08 -7.08
CA ASP A 52 -25.69 -22.71 -7.43
C ASP A 52 -24.70 -21.83 -8.23
N ARG A 53 -24.95 -20.52 -8.33
CA ARG A 53 -24.05 -19.56 -8.97
C ARG A 53 -23.34 -18.71 -7.93
N VAL A 54 -22.06 -18.43 -8.14
CA VAL A 54 -21.33 -17.42 -7.37
C VAL A 54 -21.73 -16.05 -7.90
N VAL A 55 -22.45 -15.28 -7.08
CA VAL A 55 -22.93 -13.93 -7.40
C VAL A 55 -22.10 -12.82 -6.72
N ALA A 56 -21.23 -13.17 -5.77
CA ALA A 56 -20.22 -12.24 -5.25
C ALA A 56 -19.04 -13.02 -4.69
N ARG A 57 -17.86 -12.40 -4.70
CA ARG A 57 -16.67 -12.96 -4.07
C ARG A 57 -15.77 -11.89 -3.47
N ALA A 58 -15.08 -12.25 -2.40
CA ALA A 58 -14.09 -11.46 -1.71
C ALA A 58 -12.83 -12.31 -1.51
N LEU A 59 -11.68 -11.85 -2.03
CA LEU A 59 -10.41 -12.54 -1.98
C LEU A 59 -9.48 -11.80 -1.02
N TRP A 60 -9.28 -12.36 0.17
CA TRP A 60 -8.32 -11.84 1.15
C TRP A 60 -6.96 -12.50 0.98
N TRP A 61 -5.96 -11.65 1.01
CA TRP A 61 -4.56 -11.99 0.85
C TRP A 61 -3.78 -11.87 2.18
N GLY A 62 -2.75 -12.68 2.35
CA GLY A 62 -1.77 -12.57 3.43
C GLY A 62 -0.45 -13.21 3.04
N GLN A 63 0.59 -13.01 3.85
CA GLN A 63 1.84 -13.74 3.65
C GLN A 63 1.64 -15.23 3.96
N ALA A 64 2.44 -16.11 3.34
CA ALA A 64 2.36 -17.56 3.59
C ALA A 64 2.50 -17.93 5.07
N SER A 65 3.28 -17.16 5.84
CA SER A 65 3.48 -17.32 7.28
C SER A 65 2.37 -16.70 8.14
N SER A 66 1.46 -15.89 7.55
CA SER A 66 0.41 -15.21 8.31
C SER A 66 -0.66 -16.20 8.79
N THR A 67 -1.14 -16.02 10.01
CA THR A 67 -2.28 -16.78 10.57
C THR A 67 -3.62 -16.18 10.18
N HIS A 68 -3.65 -14.90 9.79
CA HIS A 68 -4.82 -14.15 9.34
C HIS A 68 -4.50 -13.37 8.07
N PRO A 69 -5.50 -13.06 7.22
CA PRO A 69 -5.26 -12.24 6.05
C PRO A 69 -4.89 -10.80 6.47
N ILE A 70 -4.13 -10.14 5.60
CA ILE A 70 -3.63 -8.77 5.82
C ILE A 70 -4.49 -7.76 5.05
N ALA A 71 -4.92 -8.14 3.85
CA ALA A 71 -5.68 -7.25 2.98
C ALA A 71 -6.74 -8.00 2.18
N LEU A 72 -7.86 -7.33 1.91
CA LEU A 72 -8.78 -7.69 0.84
C LEU A 72 -8.29 -7.00 -0.43
N ASP A 73 -7.93 -7.78 -1.44
CA ASP A 73 -7.46 -7.24 -2.72
C ASP A 73 -8.56 -7.16 -3.77
N CYS A 74 -9.52 -8.10 -3.69
CA CYS A 74 -10.54 -8.25 -4.72
C CYS A 74 -11.93 -8.40 -4.10
N LEU A 75 -12.85 -7.52 -4.47
CA LEU A 75 -14.26 -7.57 -4.11
C LEU A 75 -15.10 -7.42 -5.38
N HIS A 76 -15.86 -8.46 -5.73
CA HIS A 76 -16.73 -8.47 -6.90
C HIS A 76 -18.17 -8.81 -6.53
N VAL A 77 -19.11 -8.18 -7.20
CA VAL A 77 -20.53 -8.51 -7.18
C VAL A 77 -21.03 -8.55 -8.61
N ASP A 78 -21.70 -9.64 -8.98
CA ASP A 78 -22.24 -9.85 -10.33
C ASP A 78 -23.26 -8.75 -10.70
N GLY A 79 -23.23 -8.31 -11.95
CA GLY A 79 -24.09 -7.25 -12.47
C GLY A 79 -25.60 -7.55 -12.44
N SER A 80 -26.00 -8.81 -12.21
CA SER A 80 -27.41 -9.20 -12.01
C SER A 80 -27.96 -8.82 -10.62
N VAL A 81 -27.07 -8.49 -9.67
CA VAL A 81 -27.46 -8.13 -8.30
C VAL A 81 -27.95 -6.68 -8.26
N THR A 82 -29.18 -6.48 -7.83
CA THR A 82 -29.83 -5.16 -7.80
C THR A 82 -29.16 -4.18 -6.82
N ASP A 83 -28.72 -4.65 -5.67
CA ASP A 83 -28.03 -3.84 -4.65
C ASP A 83 -26.66 -4.44 -4.34
N PRO A 84 -25.63 -4.08 -5.12
CA PRO A 84 -24.25 -4.57 -4.89
C PRO A 84 -23.69 -4.09 -3.56
N SER A 85 -24.08 -2.91 -3.06
CA SER A 85 -23.61 -2.39 -1.78
C SER A 85 -24.06 -3.25 -0.61
N ALA A 86 -25.33 -3.63 -0.58
CA ALA A 86 -25.89 -4.44 0.50
C ALA A 86 -25.27 -5.85 0.52
N LEU A 87 -25.14 -6.50 -0.65
CA LEU A 87 -24.53 -7.82 -0.73
C LEU A 87 -23.03 -7.78 -0.35
N ALA A 88 -22.28 -6.81 -0.85
CA ALA A 88 -20.89 -6.63 -0.51
C ALA A 88 -20.71 -6.34 0.99
N THR A 89 -21.57 -5.51 1.60
CA THR A 89 -21.56 -5.28 3.06
C THR A 89 -21.72 -6.57 3.83
N ALA A 90 -22.72 -7.39 3.46
CA ALA A 90 -22.96 -8.67 4.12
C ALA A 90 -21.75 -9.64 3.98
N LEU A 91 -21.15 -9.71 2.77
CA LEU A 91 -19.98 -10.53 2.49
C LEU A 91 -18.75 -10.08 3.29
N LEU A 92 -18.47 -8.76 3.32
CA LEU A 92 -17.37 -8.18 4.09
C LEU A 92 -17.57 -8.42 5.60
N SER A 93 -18.77 -8.14 6.12
CA SER A 93 -19.08 -8.31 7.55
C SER A 93 -18.92 -9.76 7.99
N ALA A 94 -19.36 -10.72 7.16
CA ALA A 94 -19.20 -12.14 7.45
C ALA A 94 -17.72 -12.55 7.51
N GLY A 95 -16.91 -12.14 6.53
CA GLY A 95 -15.47 -12.44 6.49
C GLY A 95 -14.69 -11.78 7.64
N LEU A 96 -14.86 -10.48 7.84
CA LEU A 96 -14.22 -9.72 8.93
C LEU A 96 -14.61 -10.26 10.32
N GLY A 97 -15.90 -10.59 10.51
CA GLY A 97 -16.39 -11.20 11.75
C GLY A 97 -15.77 -12.57 12.01
N ALA A 98 -15.60 -13.38 10.97
CA ALA A 98 -14.93 -14.69 11.08
C ALA A 98 -13.44 -14.54 11.43
N PHE A 99 -12.73 -13.57 10.87
CA PHE A 99 -11.33 -13.32 11.21
C PHE A 99 -11.18 -12.80 12.65
N ALA A 100 -12.03 -11.88 13.08
CA ALA A 100 -12.05 -11.39 14.46
C ALA A 100 -12.31 -12.53 15.46
N SER A 101 -13.30 -13.40 15.18
CA SER A 101 -13.64 -14.53 16.04
C SER A 101 -12.53 -15.59 16.15
N ARG A 102 -11.65 -15.65 15.15
CA ARG A 102 -10.46 -16.51 15.14
C ARG A 102 -9.22 -15.85 15.77
N GLY A 103 -9.37 -14.68 16.37
CA GLY A 103 -8.32 -14.00 17.12
C GLY A 103 -7.44 -13.05 16.30
N ALA A 104 -7.89 -12.58 15.14
CA ALA A 104 -7.19 -11.51 14.43
C ALA A 104 -7.13 -10.27 15.31
N SER A 105 -5.93 -9.87 15.72
CA SER A 105 -5.70 -8.68 16.53
C SER A 105 -5.92 -7.38 15.74
N ARG A 106 -5.84 -7.46 14.43
CA ARG A 106 -6.09 -6.36 13.48
C ARG A 106 -6.93 -6.89 12.32
N LEU A 107 -8.00 -6.20 11.97
CA LEU A 107 -8.78 -6.54 10.80
C LEU A 107 -8.00 -6.24 9.51
N PRO A 108 -8.19 -7.06 8.45
CA PRO A 108 -7.56 -6.81 7.15
C PRO A 108 -7.98 -5.46 6.58
N LEU A 109 -7.06 -4.81 5.88
CA LEU A 109 -7.35 -3.62 5.08
C LEU A 109 -8.19 -4.03 3.86
N TYR A 110 -8.92 -3.08 3.26
CA TYR A 110 -9.43 -3.24 1.90
C TYR A 110 -8.66 -2.32 0.96
N ASN A 111 -7.94 -2.91 -0.01
CA ASN A 111 -7.19 -2.20 -1.03
C ASN A 111 -7.94 -2.25 -2.35
N LEU A 112 -8.32 -1.09 -2.88
CA LEU A 112 -8.93 -0.97 -4.19
C LEU A 112 -8.00 -0.18 -5.11
N THR A 113 -7.60 -0.77 -6.23
CA THR A 113 -6.75 -0.12 -7.23
C THR A 113 -7.59 0.42 -8.38
N LEU A 114 -7.31 1.68 -8.74
CA LEU A 114 -7.98 2.43 -9.80
C LEU A 114 -6.93 3.03 -10.75
N ARG A 115 -7.35 3.36 -11.96
CA ARG A 115 -6.54 4.14 -12.89
C ARG A 115 -6.40 5.60 -12.40
N PRO A 116 -5.34 6.33 -12.79
CA PRO A 116 -5.14 7.71 -12.36
C PRO A 116 -6.29 8.67 -12.75
N ASP A 117 -6.94 8.39 -13.85
CA ASP A 117 -8.03 9.19 -14.43
C ASP A 117 -9.43 8.77 -13.97
N TRP A 118 -9.55 7.91 -12.96
CA TRP A 118 -10.80 7.31 -12.49
C TRP A 118 -11.93 8.32 -12.22
N ARG A 119 -11.58 9.55 -11.82
CA ARG A 119 -12.57 10.60 -11.52
C ARG A 119 -13.29 11.11 -12.76
N SER A 120 -12.68 10.98 -13.93
CA SER A 120 -13.28 11.32 -15.23
C SER A 120 -13.97 10.13 -15.93
N ASP A 121 -13.87 8.93 -15.33
CA ASP A 121 -14.52 7.72 -15.81
C ASP A 121 -15.75 7.40 -14.94
N PRO A 122 -16.99 7.60 -15.45
CA PRO A 122 -18.20 7.31 -14.68
C PRO A 122 -18.32 5.84 -14.24
N ALA A 123 -17.80 4.89 -15.02
CA ALA A 123 -17.82 3.48 -14.66
C ALA A 123 -16.91 3.21 -13.46
N ALA A 124 -15.69 3.76 -13.45
CA ALA A 124 -14.77 3.65 -12.33
C ALA A 124 -15.31 4.35 -11.07
N ALA A 125 -15.90 5.53 -11.23
CA ALA A 125 -16.53 6.25 -10.12
C ALA A 125 -17.72 5.46 -9.54
N GLY A 126 -18.55 4.85 -10.38
CA GLY A 126 -19.65 3.97 -9.97
C GLY A 126 -19.16 2.71 -9.26
N ALA A 127 -18.13 2.06 -9.81
CA ALA A 127 -17.51 0.88 -9.22
C ALA A 127 -16.90 1.17 -7.84
N LEU A 128 -16.27 2.34 -7.67
CA LEU A 128 -15.77 2.79 -6.37
C LEU A 128 -16.92 3.10 -5.39
N ALA A 129 -17.97 3.77 -5.84
CA ALA A 129 -19.04 4.27 -4.96
C ALA A 129 -19.71 3.17 -4.15
N TRP A 130 -20.14 2.07 -4.78
CA TRP A 130 -20.78 0.97 -4.07
C TRP A 130 -19.82 0.21 -3.16
N ARG A 131 -18.54 0.05 -3.58
CA ARG A 131 -17.50 -0.60 -2.77
C ARG A 131 -17.17 0.22 -1.52
N ARG A 132 -17.06 1.53 -1.69
CA ARG A 132 -16.88 2.47 -0.58
C ARG A 132 -18.03 2.38 0.43
N THR A 133 -19.27 2.40 -0.06
CA THR A 133 -20.45 2.22 0.79
C THR A 133 -20.39 0.92 1.58
N ALA A 134 -20.05 -0.18 0.92
CA ALA A 134 -19.93 -1.48 1.56
C ALA A 134 -18.79 -1.53 2.60
N ALA A 135 -17.62 -0.99 2.29
CA ALA A 135 -16.48 -0.95 3.21
C ALA A 135 -16.82 -0.16 4.49
N LEU A 136 -17.39 1.05 4.34
CA LEU A 136 -17.78 1.88 5.48
C LEU A 136 -18.86 1.21 6.34
N ALA A 137 -19.87 0.61 5.72
CA ALA A 137 -20.94 -0.12 6.42
C ALA A 137 -20.43 -1.38 7.14
N ALA A 138 -19.36 -2.02 6.63
CA ALA A 138 -18.69 -3.15 7.27
C ALA A 138 -17.70 -2.72 8.38
N GLY A 139 -17.59 -1.43 8.72
CA GLY A 139 -16.74 -0.91 9.79
C GLY A 139 -15.33 -0.51 9.38
N LEU A 140 -14.99 -0.52 8.09
CA LEU A 140 -13.72 -0.04 7.59
C LEU A 140 -13.82 1.46 7.27
N THR A 141 -13.89 2.29 8.31
CA THR A 141 -14.27 3.71 8.21
C THR A 141 -13.11 4.68 7.98
N ASP A 142 -11.88 4.26 8.22
CA ASP A 142 -10.69 5.06 7.88
C ASP A 142 -10.39 4.88 6.41
N GLU A 143 -10.40 5.99 5.66
CA GLU A 143 -10.20 6.02 4.21
C GLU A 143 -8.94 6.80 3.86
N VAL A 144 -8.03 6.19 3.11
CA VAL A 144 -6.81 6.84 2.61
C VAL A 144 -6.70 6.62 1.11
N GLU A 145 -6.46 7.70 0.37
CA GLU A 145 -6.12 7.64 -1.05
C GLU A 145 -4.62 7.80 -1.23
N ARG A 146 -4.00 6.84 -1.92
CA ARG A 146 -2.55 6.82 -2.19
C ARG A 146 -2.27 6.85 -3.68
N LEU A 147 -1.24 7.61 -4.05
CA LEU A 147 -0.64 7.57 -5.37
C LEU A 147 0.36 6.42 -5.42
N ARG A 148 0.27 5.58 -6.43
CA ARG A 148 1.36 4.70 -6.84
C ARG A 148 2.11 5.37 -7.98
N LEU A 149 3.41 5.48 -7.84
CA LEU A 149 4.27 6.23 -8.74
C LEU A 149 5.38 5.33 -9.29
N GLU A 150 5.78 5.60 -10.51
CA GLU A 150 6.87 4.91 -11.18
C GLU A 150 7.83 5.89 -11.81
N TRP A 151 9.11 5.59 -11.66
CA TRP A 151 10.20 6.20 -12.40
C TRP A 151 10.85 5.14 -13.30
N ARG A 152 11.20 5.55 -14.51
CA ARG A 152 11.93 4.74 -15.49
C ARG A 152 13.12 5.54 -16.04
N PRO A 153 14.15 4.89 -16.59
CA PRO A 153 15.38 5.55 -17.08
C PRO A 153 15.14 6.69 -18.08
N GLU A 154 14.08 6.61 -18.88
CA GLU A 154 13.72 7.64 -19.87
C GLU A 154 13.38 8.99 -19.22
N ALA A 155 12.99 9.02 -17.97
CA ALA A 155 12.75 10.25 -17.21
C ALA A 155 14.06 10.97 -16.85
N GLY A 156 15.19 10.25 -16.92
CA GLY A 156 16.48 10.73 -16.44
C GLY A 156 16.59 10.79 -14.93
N VAL A 157 17.79 10.70 -14.40
CA VAL A 157 18.05 10.84 -12.95
C VAL A 157 17.81 12.29 -12.55
N PRO A 158 16.99 12.57 -11.52
CA PRO A 158 16.72 13.92 -11.06
C PRO A 158 18.01 14.62 -10.62
N ARG A 159 18.14 15.89 -10.98
CA ARG A 159 19.32 16.67 -10.58
C ARG A 159 19.21 17.09 -9.11
N SER A 160 20.17 16.69 -8.30
CA SER A 160 20.38 17.28 -6.97
C SER A 160 20.78 18.75 -7.11
N ARG A 161 20.30 19.59 -6.21
CA ARG A 161 20.73 21.00 -6.11
C ARG A 161 22.05 21.17 -5.37
N GLY A 162 22.64 20.06 -4.90
CA GLY A 162 23.92 20.06 -4.20
C GLY A 162 23.93 20.73 -2.82
N ARG A 163 22.76 20.85 -2.19
CA ARG A 163 22.58 21.50 -0.89
C ARG A 163 22.81 20.56 0.28
N LEU A 164 22.86 19.26 0.02
CA LEU A 164 23.02 18.21 1.02
C LEU A 164 24.18 17.30 0.65
N THR A 165 24.87 16.79 1.65
CA THR A 165 25.80 15.66 1.53
C THR A 165 25.14 14.40 2.07
N PHE A 166 25.47 13.24 1.51
CA PHE A 166 24.87 11.95 1.84
C PHE A 166 25.93 11.01 2.40
N THR A 167 25.75 10.58 3.65
CA THR A 167 26.73 9.76 4.38
C THR A 167 26.11 8.47 4.88
N GLN A 168 26.91 7.42 5.00
CA GLN A 168 26.52 6.25 5.79
C GLN A 168 26.49 6.62 7.27
N ALA A 169 25.74 5.85 8.06
CA ALA A 169 25.58 6.07 9.48
C ALA A 169 25.25 4.75 10.20
N THR A 170 25.29 4.76 11.52
CA THR A 170 24.92 3.61 12.34
C THR A 170 23.41 3.41 12.37
N ASP A 171 22.97 2.25 12.82
CA ASP A 171 21.53 1.96 12.96
C ASP A 171 20.90 2.84 14.03
N GLU A 172 21.63 3.19 15.09
CA GLU A 172 21.17 4.10 16.13
C GLU A 172 20.93 5.51 15.58
N GLU A 173 21.81 6.02 14.73
CA GLU A 173 21.64 7.31 14.08
C GLU A 173 20.42 7.31 13.14
N PHE A 174 20.22 6.23 12.36
CA PHE A 174 19.04 6.08 11.52
C PHE A 174 17.76 6.02 12.35
N LEU A 175 17.73 5.23 13.41
CA LEU A 175 16.56 5.09 14.28
C LEU A 175 16.13 6.44 14.86
N GLU A 176 17.08 7.25 15.31
CA GLU A 176 16.79 8.60 15.82
C GLU A 176 16.21 9.49 14.72
N VAL A 177 16.71 9.41 13.49
CA VAL A 177 16.19 10.20 12.38
C VAL A 177 14.80 9.73 11.94
N PHE A 178 14.53 8.41 11.91
CA PHE A 178 13.19 7.87 11.71
C PHE A 178 12.21 8.44 12.73
N ARG A 179 12.59 8.44 14.02
CA ARG A 179 11.78 8.99 15.12
C ARG A 179 11.44 10.46 14.89
N ARG A 180 12.44 11.29 14.57
CA ARG A 180 12.25 12.72 14.30
C ARG A 180 11.37 12.99 13.08
N ILE A 181 11.53 12.22 12.01
CA ILE A 181 10.72 12.37 10.80
C ILE A 181 9.26 11.98 11.04
N ALA A 182 9.01 10.97 11.86
CA ALA A 182 7.66 10.55 12.21
C ALA A 182 6.86 11.68 12.88
N GLU A 183 7.51 12.51 13.66
CA GLU A 183 6.87 13.67 14.29
C GLU A 183 6.34 14.67 13.25
N GLY A 184 5.01 14.91 13.28
CA GLY A 184 4.34 15.78 12.30
C GLY A 184 4.36 15.24 10.86
N SER A 185 4.44 13.92 10.68
CA SER A 185 4.32 13.28 9.37
C SER A 185 2.96 13.59 8.73
N LEU A 186 2.95 13.77 7.41
CA LEU A 186 1.73 13.87 6.61
C LEU A 186 1.26 12.50 6.09
N ASP A 187 2.05 11.44 6.28
CA ASP A 187 1.68 10.08 5.93
C ASP A 187 0.65 9.54 6.94
N GLY A 188 -0.46 9.03 6.44
CA GLY A 188 -1.59 8.56 7.25
C GLY A 188 -1.24 7.33 8.09
N GLU A 189 -0.46 6.41 7.55
CA GLU A 189 -0.03 5.21 8.27
C GLU A 189 0.95 5.54 9.40
N THR A 190 1.93 6.41 9.14
CA THR A 190 2.85 6.90 10.16
C THR A 190 2.10 7.58 11.30
N ARG A 191 1.14 8.47 10.99
CA ARG A 191 0.32 9.14 12.02
C ARG A 191 -0.50 8.15 12.85
N ARG A 192 -1.07 7.15 12.19
CA ARG A 192 -1.82 6.07 12.85
C ARG A 192 -0.92 5.26 13.79
N ASN A 193 0.26 4.85 13.33
CA ASN A 193 1.20 4.08 14.12
C ASN A 193 1.72 4.89 15.33
N LEU A 194 1.98 6.18 15.15
CA LEU A 194 2.33 7.10 16.24
C LEU A 194 1.26 7.16 17.34
N ALA A 195 -0.01 7.23 16.94
CA ALA A 195 -1.13 7.28 17.88
C ALA A 195 -1.28 5.96 18.67
N ILE A 196 -0.96 4.82 18.07
CA ILE A 196 -1.11 3.49 18.70
C ILE A 196 0.07 3.16 19.63
N ARG A 197 1.33 3.47 19.23
CA ARG A 197 2.55 2.88 19.85
C ARG A 197 3.57 3.91 20.31
N GLY A 198 3.35 5.18 19.99
CA GLY A 198 4.32 6.23 20.27
C GLY A 198 5.52 6.26 19.30
N PRO A 199 6.37 7.29 19.42
CA PRO A 199 7.40 7.59 18.43
C PRO A 199 8.53 6.55 18.35
N GLU A 200 9.02 6.04 19.46
CA GLU A 200 10.11 5.05 19.50
C GLU A 200 9.72 3.73 18.83
N ALA A 201 8.55 3.18 19.20
CA ALA A 201 8.08 1.91 18.65
C ALA A 201 7.74 2.05 17.17
N THR A 202 7.16 3.19 16.74
CA THR A 202 6.89 3.48 15.32
C THR A 202 8.18 3.54 14.52
N ALA A 203 9.19 4.27 14.98
CA ALA A 203 10.47 4.38 14.30
C ALA A 203 11.19 3.03 14.17
N ARG A 204 11.17 2.24 15.23
CA ARG A 204 11.79 0.90 15.24
C ARG A 204 11.10 -0.05 14.26
N GLU A 205 9.78 -0.11 14.28
CA GLU A 205 9.00 -0.95 13.37
C GLU A 205 9.23 -0.56 11.90
N GLU A 206 9.25 0.73 11.60
CA GLU A 206 9.52 1.25 10.27
C GLU A 206 10.94 0.86 9.81
N MET A 207 11.95 1.05 10.65
CA MET A 207 13.31 0.66 10.36
C MET A 207 13.45 -0.85 10.16
N ASP A 208 12.88 -1.67 11.07
CA ASP A 208 12.92 -3.13 11.01
C ASP A 208 12.24 -3.64 9.73
N PHE A 209 11.13 -3.02 9.33
CA PHE A 209 10.45 -3.31 8.07
C PHE A 209 11.40 -3.13 6.88
N TYR A 210 12.08 -1.98 6.75
CA TYR A 210 13.01 -1.76 5.62
C TYR A 210 14.28 -2.61 5.69
N LEU A 211 14.74 -2.99 6.88
CA LEU A 211 15.81 -3.97 7.05
C LEU A 211 15.42 -5.37 6.57
N SER A 212 14.13 -5.73 6.69
CA SER A 212 13.60 -7.02 6.21
C SER A 212 13.33 -7.07 4.70
N CYS A 213 13.27 -5.91 4.04
CA CYS A 213 13.07 -5.82 2.59
C CYS A 213 14.30 -6.30 1.81
N PRO A 214 14.14 -6.74 0.53
CA PRO A 214 15.27 -7.16 -0.32
C PRO A 214 16.28 -6.06 -0.67
N GLY A 215 16.05 -4.82 -0.23
CA GLY A 215 16.98 -3.68 -0.39
C GLY A 215 18.29 -3.89 0.38
N LYS A 216 19.34 -3.16 -0.03
CA LYS A 216 20.65 -3.25 0.64
C LYS A 216 20.75 -2.16 1.71
N ARG A 217 21.15 -2.52 2.94
CA ARG A 217 21.44 -1.57 4.02
C ARG A 217 22.50 -0.54 3.59
N ASP A 218 23.48 -0.93 2.79
CA ASP A 218 24.54 -0.07 2.26
C ASP A 218 24.03 1.06 1.33
N TRP A 219 22.79 1.00 0.87
CA TRP A 219 22.19 2.08 0.10
C TRP A 219 21.70 3.24 0.97
N TRP A 220 21.47 3.02 2.26
CA TRP A 220 20.91 4.00 3.16
C TRP A 220 21.86 5.15 3.40
N ARG A 221 21.33 6.38 3.42
CA ARG A 221 22.09 7.60 3.66
C ARG A 221 21.38 8.53 4.62
N LEU A 222 22.15 9.17 5.51
CA LEU A 222 21.72 10.40 6.16
C LEU A 222 22.06 11.59 5.27
N ALA A 223 21.09 12.50 5.15
CA ALA A 223 21.24 13.75 4.44
C ALA A 223 21.71 14.83 5.44
N ARG A 224 22.85 15.46 5.17
CA ARG A 224 23.44 16.49 6.05
C ARG A 224 23.56 17.82 5.31
N THR A 225 23.31 18.90 6.04
CA THR A 225 23.60 20.27 5.56
C THR A 225 25.09 20.52 5.40
N PRO A 226 25.51 21.62 4.76
CA PRO A 226 26.93 22.02 4.72
C PRO A 226 27.54 22.22 6.12
N GLU A 227 26.75 22.58 7.13
CA GLU A 227 27.16 22.74 8.52
C GLU A 227 27.25 21.40 9.27
N GLY A 228 26.91 20.28 8.61
CA GLY A 228 26.97 18.93 9.17
C GLY A 228 25.72 18.49 9.94
N GLU A 229 24.68 19.32 10.00
CA GLU A 229 23.43 18.98 10.70
C GLU A 229 22.61 17.94 9.90
N ILE A 230 21.96 17.02 10.59
CA ILE A 230 21.11 15.99 9.96
C ILE A 230 19.80 16.64 9.50
N ALA A 231 19.64 16.74 8.19
CA ALA A 231 18.44 17.30 7.56
C ALA A 231 17.37 16.23 7.22
N GLY A 232 17.77 14.96 7.11
CA GLY A 232 16.84 13.89 6.77
C GLY A 232 17.53 12.57 6.47
N LEU A 233 16.80 11.64 5.89
CA LEU A 233 17.33 10.35 5.45
C LEU A 233 16.78 9.91 4.09
N ALA A 234 17.54 9.05 3.43
CA ALA A 234 17.24 8.37 2.19
C ALA A 234 17.39 6.86 2.40
N VAL A 235 16.32 6.11 2.21
CA VAL A 235 16.28 4.65 2.35
C VAL A 235 15.82 4.02 1.02
N PRO A 236 16.72 3.89 0.04
CA PRO A 236 16.45 3.08 -1.14
C PRO A 236 16.14 1.64 -0.72
N SER A 237 15.09 1.04 -1.29
CA SER A 237 14.66 -0.31 -0.95
C SER A 237 14.32 -1.12 -2.22
N ALA A 238 13.85 -2.34 -2.05
CA ALA A 238 13.38 -3.19 -3.12
C ALA A 238 12.23 -4.07 -2.65
N THR A 239 11.43 -4.53 -3.60
CA THR A 239 10.51 -5.65 -3.45
C THR A 239 11.08 -6.87 -4.18
N PRO A 240 10.48 -8.06 -4.09
CA PRO A 240 10.90 -9.18 -4.94
C PRO A 240 10.82 -8.90 -6.45
N TYR A 241 10.04 -7.91 -6.86
CA TYR A 241 9.72 -7.64 -8.26
C TYR A 241 10.48 -6.43 -8.85
N ASN A 242 10.76 -5.41 -8.03
CA ASN A 242 11.32 -4.14 -8.51
C ASN A 242 12.04 -3.36 -7.42
N ARG A 243 12.77 -2.32 -7.84
CA ARG A 243 13.30 -1.31 -6.92
C ARG A 243 12.18 -0.42 -6.41
N ASN A 244 12.40 0.15 -5.24
CA ASN A 244 11.38 0.93 -4.55
C ASN A 244 12.05 2.08 -3.80
N VAL A 245 11.45 3.25 -3.75
CA VAL A 245 11.99 4.40 -3.02
C VAL A 245 12.21 4.05 -1.55
N GLY A 246 11.41 3.15 -0.99
CA GLY A 246 11.48 2.79 0.41
C GLY A 246 10.98 3.93 1.28
N TYR A 247 11.87 4.50 2.09
CA TYR A 247 11.51 5.61 2.97
C TYR A 247 12.38 6.83 2.70
N LEU A 248 11.78 7.99 2.77
CA LEU A 248 12.48 9.27 2.74
C LEU A 248 11.76 10.28 3.63
N GLY A 249 12.54 11.17 4.20
CA GLY A 249 11.98 12.25 4.99
C GLY A 249 12.98 13.34 5.31
N VAL A 250 12.42 14.50 5.60
CA VAL A 250 13.16 15.67 6.10
C VAL A 250 12.69 15.89 7.54
N VAL A 251 13.64 16.04 8.45
CA VAL A 251 13.32 16.31 9.85
C VAL A 251 12.58 17.64 10.00
N PRO A 252 11.72 17.80 11.01
CA PRO A 252 10.81 18.96 11.14
C PRO A 252 11.49 20.32 10.98
N GLU A 253 12.67 20.51 11.56
CA GLU A 253 13.43 21.77 11.60
C GLU A 253 13.92 22.22 10.22
N PHE A 254 14.02 21.29 9.27
CA PHE A 254 14.51 21.54 7.92
C PHE A 254 13.41 21.44 6.84
N ARG A 255 12.14 21.20 7.24
CA ARG A 255 11.01 21.19 6.29
C ARG A 255 10.78 22.58 5.66
N GLY A 256 10.09 22.59 4.53
CA GLY A 256 9.79 23.83 3.80
C GLY A 256 10.94 24.41 2.98
N ARG A 257 12.16 23.85 3.08
CA ARG A 257 13.35 24.30 2.34
C ARG A 257 13.58 23.57 1.02
N GLY A 258 12.71 22.62 0.65
CA GLY A 258 12.81 21.85 -0.56
C GLY A 258 13.91 20.76 -0.54
N TYR A 259 14.44 20.39 0.61
CA TYR A 259 15.46 19.35 0.75
C TYR A 259 14.99 17.96 0.31
N VAL A 260 13.69 17.74 0.33
CA VAL A 260 13.09 16.50 -0.20
C VAL A 260 13.48 16.21 -1.65
N ASP A 261 13.68 17.26 -2.48
CA ASP A 261 14.10 17.09 -3.87
C ASP A 261 15.51 16.48 -3.95
N ASP A 262 16.44 16.94 -3.08
CA ASP A 262 17.82 16.40 -3.04
C ASP A 262 17.83 14.96 -2.48
N VAL A 263 17.00 14.67 -1.46
CA VAL A 263 16.88 13.32 -0.88
C VAL A 263 16.32 12.33 -1.90
N LEU A 264 15.27 12.71 -2.63
CA LEU A 264 14.67 11.88 -3.66
C LEU A 264 15.61 11.69 -4.85
N ALA A 265 16.35 12.73 -5.23
CA ALA A 265 17.37 12.63 -6.27
C ALA A 265 18.48 11.63 -5.90
N GLU A 266 18.92 11.61 -4.65
CA GLU A 266 19.90 10.63 -4.16
C GLU A 266 19.36 9.20 -4.20
N ILE A 267 18.15 8.96 -3.74
CA ILE A 267 17.53 7.63 -3.81
C ILE A 267 17.46 7.15 -5.26
N THR A 268 16.95 8.01 -6.15
CA THR A 268 16.82 7.66 -7.58
C THR A 268 18.18 7.40 -8.22
N ARG A 269 19.19 8.22 -7.89
CA ARG A 269 20.57 8.05 -8.39
C ARG A 269 21.15 6.69 -7.96
N VAL A 270 21.11 6.37 -6.67
CA VAL A 270 21.64 5.10 -6.12
C VAL A 270 20.98 3.90 -6.79
N GLN A 271 19.68 3.96 -7.00
CA GLN A 271 18.94 2.88 -7.63
C GLN A 271 19.23 2.78 -9.13
N ALA A 272 19.27 3.89 -9.85
CA ALA A 272 19.59 3.93 -11.27
C ALA A 272 21.01 3.43 -11.55
N GLU A 273 22.00 3.86 -10.76
CA GLU A 273 23.39 3.40 -10.85
C GLU A 273 23.52 1.90 -10.53
N SER A 274 22.61 1.34 -9.73
CA SER A 274 22.53 -0.11 -9.48
C SER A 274 21.75 -0.89 -10.55
N GLY A 275 21.41 -0.25 -11.68
CA GLY A 275 20.75 -0.87 -12.83
C GLY A 275 19.23 -1.00 -12.71
N ALA A 276 18.57 -0.10 -11.96
CA ALA A 276 17.12 -0.12 -11.87
C ALA A 276 16.47 0.32 -13.20
N GLU A 277 15.63 -0.54 -13.78
CA GLU A 277 14.80 -0.24 -14.93
C GLU A 277 13.42 0.31 -14.52
N LEU A 278 13.02 0.08 -13.27
CA LEU A 278 11.80 0.55 -12.66
C LEU A 278 12.04 0.83 -11.18
N ILE A 279 11.66 2.05 -10.74
CA ILE A 279 11.62 2.41 -9.32
C ILE A 279 10.19 2.78 -8.98
N THR A 280 9.59 2.06 -8.04
CA THR A 280 8.24 2.34 -7.57
C THR A 280 8.27 3.18 -6.30
N ALA A 281 7.18 3.92 -6.07
CA ALA A 281 6.97 4.68 -4.84
C ALA A 281 5.47 4.78 -4.53
N THR A 282 5.15 5.07 -3.29
CA THR A 282 3.79 5.41 -2.87
C THR A 282 3.81 6.63 -1.96
N THR A 283 2.77 7.47 -2.06
CA THR A 283 2.54 8.55 -1.11
C THR A 283 1.04 8.81 -1.00
N ASP A 284 0.59 9.31 0.15
CA ASP A 284 -0.81 9.71 0.29
C ASP A 284 -1.12 10.93 -0.58
N THR A 285 -2.29 10.98 -1.17
CA THR A 285 -2.76 12.15 -1.94
C THR A 285 -2.80 13.40 -1.06
N GLY A 286 -3.11 13.25 0.22
CA GLY A 286 -3.05 14.33 1.22
C GLY A 286 -1.64 14.85 1.52
N ASN A 287 -0.58 14.11 1.14
CA ASN A 287 0.81 14.57 1.24
C ASN A 287 1.22 15.32 -0.04
N ALA A 288 0.52 16.42 -0.34
CA ALA A 288 0.75 17.21 -1.54
C ALA A 288 2.22 17.65 -1.76
N PRO A 289 3.00 18.02 -0.73
CA PRO A 289 4.41 18.35 -0.92
C PRO A 289 5.24 17.19 -1.46
N MET A 290 4.98 15.96 -0.98
CA MET A 290 5.67 14.75 -1.43
C MET A 290 5.25 14.37 -2.85
N ALA A 291 3.95 14.38 -3.15
CA ALA A 291 3.44 14.15 -4.52
C ALA A 291 4.07 15.11 -5.53
N ALA A 292 4.17 16.39 -5.19
CA ALA A 292 4.82 17.39 -6.03
C ALA A 292 6.34 17.14 -6.19
N ALA A 293 7.03 16.64 -5.15
CA ALA A 293 8.44 16.28 -5.24
C ALA A 293 8.66 15.10 -6.20
N PHE A 294 7.85 14.07 -6.11
CA PHE A 294 7.87 12.93 -7.05
C PHE A 294 7.65 13.38 -8.49
N ALA A 295 6.67 14.25 -8.74
CA ALA A 295 6.41 14.76 -10.09
C ALA A 295 7.62 15.54 -10.65
N ARG A 296 8.26 16.40 -9.83
CA ARG A 296 9.49 17.12 -10.23
C ARG A 296 10.67 16.18 -10.49
N ALA A 297 10.73 15.06 -9.79
CA ALA A 297 11.75 14.03 -9.97
C ALA A 297 11.49 13.09 -11.17
N GLY A 298 10.43 13.33 -11.94
CA GLY A 298 10.09 12.54 -13.14
C GLY A 298 9.31 11.26 -12.86
N TYR A 299 8.84 11.05 -11.63
CA TYR A 299 7.93 9.96 -11.32
C TYR A 299 6.53 10.26 -11.87
N ARG A 300 5.89 9.25 -12.44
CA ARG A 300 4.54 9.36 -12.99
C ARG A 300 3.58 8.53 -12.13
N THR A 301 2.40 9.07 -11.86
CA THR A 301 1.33 8.28 -11.21
C THR A 301 0.81 7.26 -12.20
N THR A 302 0.86 5.99 -11.83
CA THR A 302 0.38 4.86 -12.65
C THR A 302 -0.92 4.27 -12.13
N GLU A 303 -1.15 4.38 -10.81
CA GLU A 303 -2.35 3.86 -10.15
C GLU A 303 -2.75 4.78 -8.99
N ILE A 304 -4.02 4.73 -8.65
CA ILE A 304 -4.58 5.25 -7.40
C ILE A 304 -5.00 4.04 -6.54
N ARG A 305 -4.61 4.05 -5.28
CA ARG A 305 -5.03 3.02 -4.34
C ARG A 305 -5.89 3.63 -3.25
N MET A 306 -7.16 3.18 -3.18
CA MET A 306 -8.04 3.48 -2.07
C MET A 306 -7.85 2.40 -1.00
N ILE A 307 -7.57 2.82 0.22
CA ILE A 307 -7.35 1.92 1.36
C ILE A 307 -8.41 2.22 2.39
N TYR A 308 -9.18 1.21 2.77
CA TYR A 308 -10.16 1.27 3.85
C TYR A 308 -9.69 0.41 5.00
N SER A 309 -9.78 0.93 6.22
CA SER A 309 -9.38 0.21 7.42
C SER A 309 -10.32 0.47 8.59
N ALA A 310 -10.36 -0.45 9.55
CA ALA A 310 -11.05 -0.21 10.79
C ALA A 310 -10.38 0.95 11.56
N PRO A 311 -11.16 1.79 12.26
CA PRO A 311 -10.58 2.87 13.06
C PRO A 311 -9.66 2.32 14.15
N VAL A 312 -8.69 3.15 14.53
CA VAL A 312 -7.85 2.88 15.70
C VAL A 312 -8.71 3.07 16.94
N SER A 313 -8.92 2.00 17.69
CA SER A 313 -9.60 2.02 19.00
C SER A 313 -8.65 2.42 20.13
#